data_47e053ee3be3b674636e7c05ea1d4e53
#
_entry.id   47e053ee3be3b674636e7c05ea1d4e53
#
_cell.length_a   1.000
_cell.length_b   1.000
_cell.length_c   1.000
_cell.angle_alpha   90.00
_cell.angle_beta   90.00
_cell.angle_gamma   90.00
#
_symmetry.space_group_name_H-M   'P 1'
#
loop_
_entity.id
_entity.type
_entity.pdbx_description
1 polymer ?
#
loop_
_entity_poly.entity_id
_entity_poly.type
_entity_poly.pdbx_seq_one_letter_code
_entity_poly.pdbx_strand_id
1 'polypeptide(L)'
;MDKKRIVASLVVFCILALLVYLQYKHWRSFDWGTFWAQIHRIKKVHVLHGIALVYAAYVLRALRWKIFLKPVRPKVRVISLVPPMMIGFTGLALLGRAGEFIRPYLVARRTQLPFSSQLAVWAVERTFDVGAFAVLIVLAIFLPSALQSIPHPEYYRRFRDAGFLLTLGVAAAAVGAVLISRSGEAIAQWIENRLSHLSSGFGHRLAQKVREFGMGLNTIHNPWSLLWLALLSIGIWYVTALAYQEVTHSYGVEALEIPVSQLLILMGASMAGSMLQLPAVGGGSQMATIATLSSVFDVPPELAASCGILLWLVTFAAVVPLGLALAHHERLSLRKLSAESHQAEEKEMGGPPA
;
A
#
# COMPACT_ATOMS: atom_id res chain seq x y z
N MET A 1 3.64 38.98 -16.62
CA MET A 1 3.14 37.89 -15.77
C MET A 1 1.68 38.15 -15.43
N ASP A 2 0.84 37.16 -15.62
CA ASP A 2 -0.61 37.29 -15.44
C ASP A 2 -0.92 37.48 -13.91
N LYS A 3 -1.71 38.52 -13.57
CA LYS A 3 -2.06 38.82 -12.17
C LYS A 3 -2.56 37.59 -11.42
N LYS A 4 -3.29 36.69 -12.09
CA LYS A 4 -3.76 35.41 -11.52
C LYS A 4 -2.62 34.48 -11.11
N ARG A 5 -1.52 34.43 -11.90
CA ARG A 5 -0.35 33.60 -11.57
C ARG A 5 0.43 34.16 -10.38
N ILE A 6 0.54 35.49 -10.27
CA ILE A 6 1.20 36.15 -9.12
C ILE A 6 0.42 35.87 -7.84
N VAL A 7 -0.91 36.01 -7.86
CA VAL A 7 -1.77 35.74 -6.70
C VAL A 7 -1.69 34.25 -6.30
N ALA A 8 -1.75 33.32 -7.28
CA ALA A 8 -1.60 31.91 -6.99
C ALA A 8 -0.24 31.55 -6.37
N SER A 9 0.86 32.13 -6.91
CA SER A 9 2.21 31.93 -6.34
C SER A 9 2.34 32.49 -4.94
N LEU A 10 1.71 33.65 -4.65
CA LEU A 10 1.69 34.27 -3.33
C LEU A 10 0.92 33.41 -2.32
N VAL A 11 -0.24 32.88 -2.72
CA VAL A 11 -1.02 31.96 -1.87
C VAL A 11 -0.24 30.69 -1.56
N VAL A 12 0.38 30.06 -2.56
CA VAL A 12 1.24 28.88 -2.36
C VAL A 12 2.40 29.21 -1.43
N PHE A 13 3.07 30.35 -1.63
CA PHE A 13 4.16 30.77 -0.75
C PHE A 13 3.70 31.00 0.69
N CYS A 14 2.55 31.66 0.90
CA CYS A 14 1.97 31.87 2.25
C CYS A 14 1.61 30.54 2.92
N ILE A 15 1.05 29.60 2.18
CA ILE A 15 0.75 28.25 2.70
C ILE A 15 2.03 27.52 3.09
N LEU A 16 3.06 27.56 2.25
CA LEU A 16 4.36 26.95 2.55
C LEU A 16 5.03 27.62 3.75
N ALA A 17 5.02 28.94 3.82
CA ALA A 17 5.57 29.70 4.96
C ALA A 17 4.82 29.37 6.27
N LEU A 18 3.49 29.27 6.21
CA LEU A 18 2.67 28.86 7.35
C LEU A 18 3.00 27.41 7.79
N LEU A 19 3.13 26.48 6.84
CA LEU A 19 3.51 25.11 7.14
C LEU A 19 4.90 25.02 7.77
N VAL A 20 5.86 25.77 7.25
CA VAL A 20 7.23 25.86 7.82
C VAL A 20 7.20 26.46 9.22
N TYR A 21 6.39 27.52 9.44
CA TYR A 21 6.24 28.14 10.75
C TYR A 21 5.58 27.21 11.78
N LEU A 22 4.52 26.49 11.38
CA LEU A 22 3.87 25.50 12.24
C LEU A 22 4.81 24.33 12.58
N GLN A 23 5.57 23.87 11.60
CA GLN A 23 6.62 22.88 11.83
C GLN A 23 7.70 23.42 12.77
N TYR A 24 8.23 24.60 12.53
CA TYR A 24 9.25 25.22 13.41
C TYR A 24 8.76 25.34 14.85
N LYS A 25 7.50 25.79 15.06
CA LYS A 25 6.89 25.88 16.39
C LYS A 25 6.78 24.52 17.08
N HIS A 26 6.42 23.48 16.34
CA HIS A 26 6.33 22.10 16.84
C HIS A 26 7.71 21.55 17.17
N TRP A 27 8.71 21.78 16.33
CA TRP A 27 10.07 21.27 16.50
C TRP A 27 10.88 22.00 17.59
N ARG A 28 10.50 23.21 17.94
CA ARG A 28 11.15 23.99 19.01
C ARG A 28 10.92 23.40 20.41
N SER A 29 9.80 22.72 20.62
CA SER A 29 9.47 22.03 21.87
C SER A 29 9.88 20.55 21.87
N PHE A 30 10.46 20.05 20.75
CA PHE A 30 10.84 18.66 20.60
C PHE A 30 12.20 18.38 21.26
N ASP A 31 12.25 17.40 22.17
CA ASP A 31 13.46 17.02 22.86
C ASP A 31 14.32 16.07 21.99
N TRP A 32 15.24 16.65 21.28
CA TRP A 32 16.22 15.93 20.46
C TRP A 32 17.13 15.01 21.28
N GLY A 33 17.42 15.36 22.53
CA GLY A 33 18.22 14.54 23.42
C GLY A 33 17.54 13.21 23.73
N THR A 34 16.28 13.28 24.13
CA THR A 34 15.42 12.12 24.37
C THR A 34 15.24 11.29 23.11
N PHE A 35 14.99 11.91 21.96
CA PHE A 35 14.85 11.22 20.67
C PHE A 35 16.09 10.37 20.32
N TRP A 36 17.29 10.95 20.38
CA TRP A 36 18.52 10.23 20.09
C TRP A 36 18.85 9.16 21.15
N ALA A 37 18.57 9.43 22.41
CA ALA A 37 18.75 8.44 23.48
C ALA A 37 17.90 7.18 23.25
N GLN A 38 16.68 7.34 22.75
CA GLN A 38 15.80 6.22 22.42
C GLN A 38 16.32 5.39 21.24
N ILE A 39 16.81 6.04 20.18
CA ILE A 39 17.41 5.35 19.03
C ILE A 39 18.60 4.47 19.45
N HIS A 40 19.42 4.94 20.39
CA HIS A 40 20.57 4.18 20.86
C HIS A 40 20.17 2.95 21.70
N ARG A 41 18.99 2.93 22.29
CA ARG A 41 18.48 1.82 23.11
C ARG A 41 17.76 0.73 22.31
N ILE A 42 17.54 0.95 21.02
CA ILE A 42 16.82 0.01 20.15
C ILE A 42 17.52 -1.35 20.11
N LYS A 43 16.76 -2.40 20.38
CA LYS A 43 17.21 -3.80 20.26
C LYS A 43 17.34 -4.19 18.80
N LYS A 44 18.56 -4.17 18.26
CA LYS A 44 18.87 -4.42 16.85
C LYS A 44 18.32 -5.75 16.33
N VAL A 45 18.19 -6.78 17.21
CA VAL A 45 17.66 -8.09 16.84
C VAL A 45 16.22 -7.99 16.34
N HIS A 46 15.36 -7.24 17.04
CA HIS A 46 13.96 -7.02 16.61
C HIS A 46 13.89 -6.26 15.28
N VAL A 47 14.75 -5.26 15.09
CA VAL A 47 14.82 -4.53 13.79
C VAL A 47 15.22 -5.48 12.66
N LEU A 48 16.21 -6.36 12.87
CA LEU A 48 16.61 -7.37 11.89
C LEU A 48 15.50 -8.37 11.59
N HIS A 49 14.75 -8.82 12.61
CA HIS A 49 13.56 -9.66 12.41
C HIS A 49 12.49 -8.93 11.61
N GLY A 50 12.22 -7.66 11.91
CA GLY A 50 11.29 -6.82 11.15
C GLY A 50 11.69 -6.73 9.68
N ILE A 51 12.96 -6.47 9.38
CA ILE A 51 13.49 -6.45 8.01
C ILE A 51 13.34 -7.83 7.35
N ALA A 52 13.65 -8.91 8.04
CA ALA A 52 13.51 -10.27 7.50
C ALA A 52 12.04 -10.59 7.16
N LEU A 53 11.09 -10.19 8.01
CA LEU A 53 9.65 -10.33 7.74
C LEU A 53 9.21 -9.51 6.52
N VAL A 54 9.72 -8.30 6.34
CA VAL A 54 9.45 -7.49 5.14
C VAL A 54 9.98 -8.18 3.89
N TYR A 55 11.17 -8.75 3.93
CA TYR A 55 11.70 -9.53 2.79
C TYR A 55 10.90 -10.80 2.54
N ALA A 56 10.44 -11.49 3.60
CA ALA A 56 9.52 -12.62 3.46
C ALA A 56 8.21 -12.20 2.77
N ALA A 57 7.67 -11.03 3.10
CA ALA A 57 6.49 -10.49 2.43
C ALA A 57 6.73 -10.24 0.93
N TYR A 58 7.92 -9.82 0.50
CA TYR A 58 8.26 -9.71 -0.94
C TYR A 58 8.35 -11.07 -1.64
N VAL A 59 8.85 -12.09 -0.96
CA VAL A 59 8.85 -13.46 -1.49
C VAL A 59 7.41 -13.99 -1.62
N LEU A 60 6.56 -13.76 -0.63
CA LEU A 60 5.13 -14.11 -0.70
C LEU A 60 4.42 -13.39 -1.85
N ARG A 61 4.75 -12.12 -2.12
CA ARG A 61 4.24 -11.37 -3.29
C ARG A 61 4.70 -12.00 -4.60
N ALA A 62 5.95 -12.44 -4.69
CA ALA A 62 6.45 -13.17 -5.87
C ALA A 62 5.73 -14.52 -6.05
N LEU A 63 5.44 -15.24 -4.96
CA LEU A 63 4.66 -16.47 -4.98
C LEU A 63 3.23 -16.20 -5.47
N ARG A 64 2.61 -15.14 -4.99
CA ARG A 64 1.27 -14.70 -5.43
C ARG A 64 1.25 -14.38 -6.94
N TRP A 65 2.24 -13.68 -7.44
CA TRP A 65 2.36 -13.40 -8.89
C TRP A 65 2.56 -14.67 -9.71
N LYS A 66 3.30 -15.66 -9.21
CA LYS A 66 3.38 -16.97 -9.86
C LYS A 66 2.01 -17.63 -10.05
N ILE A 67 1.11 -17.49 -9.05
CA ILE A 67 -0.25 -18.03 -9.15
C ILE A 67 -1.04 -17.31 -10.23
N PHE A 68 -0.96 -15.98 -10.32
CA PHE A 68 -1.57 -15.21 -11.40
C PHE A 68 -1.03 -15.60 -12.79
N LEU A 69 0.25 -15.89 -12.89
CA LEU A 69 0.89 -16.27 -14.16
C LEU A 69 0.65 -17.75 -14.54
N LYS A 70 0.20 -18.59 -13.61
CA LYS A 70 0.05 -20.03 -13.84
C LYS A 70 -0.75 -20.41 -15.09
N PRO A 71 -1.86 -19.72 -15.45
CA PRO A 71 -2.64 -20.06 -16.66
C PRO A 71 -1.87 -19.84 -17.97
N VAL A 72 -1.01 -18.81 -18.02
CA VAL A 72 -0.26 -18.41 -19.25
C VAL A 72 1.21 -18.83 -19.23
N ARG A 73 1.82 -18.95 -18.06
CA ARG A 73 3.23 -19.32 -17.89
C ARG A 73 3.43 -20.27 -16.70
N PRO A 74 2.98 -21.52 -16.77
CA PRO A 74 2.99 -22.45 -15.63
C PRO A 74 4.39 -22.81 -15.10
N LYS A 75 5.43 -22.70 -15.95
CA LYS A 75 6.81 -23.08 -15.61
C LYS A 75 7.63 -21.96 -14.97
N VAL A 76 7.05 -20.76 -14.71
CA VAL A 76 7.78 -19.66 -14.07
C VAL A 76 8.15 -20.05 -12.63
N ARG A 77 9.42 -19.84 -12.28
CA ARG A 77 9.94 -20.09 -10.93
C ARG A 77 9.74 -18.86 -10.05
N VAL A 78 9.36 -19.06 -8.77
CA VAL A 78 9.19 -17.95 -7.80
C VAL A 78 10.45 -17.10 -7.71
N ILE A 79 11.61 -17.75 -7.62
CA ILE A 79 12.91 -17.06 -7.48
C ILE A 79 13.18 -16.07 -8.64
N SER A 80 12.67 -16.35 -9.84
CA SER A 80 12.82 -15.43 -10.96
C SER A 80 11.91 -14.20 -10.87
N LEU A 81 10.88 -14.23 -10.03
CA LEU A 81 9.97 -13.11 -9.82
C LEU A 81 10.37 -12.23 -8.63
N VAL A 82 11.23 -12.72 -7.73
CA VAL A 82 11.70 -11.95 -6.57
C VAL A 82 12.44 -10.66 -6.97
N PRO A 83 13.42 -10.67 -7.91
CA PRO A 83 14.09 -9.44 -8.32
C PRO A 83 13.14 -8.37 -8.88
N PRO A 84 12.21 -8.67 -9.82
CA PRO A 84 11.19 -7.72 -10.26
C PRO A 84 10.36 -7.12 -9.11
N MET A 85 10.00 -7.93 -8.09
CA MET A 85 9.29 -7.41 -6.92
C MET A 85 10.15 -6.40 -6.16
N MET A 86 11.38 -6.76 -5.79
CA MET A 86 12.26 -5.89 -5.00
C MET A 86 12.66 -4.63 -5.78
N ILE A 87 13.03 -4.74 -7.05
CA ILE A 87 13.36 -3.58 -7.90
C ILE A 87 12.14 -2.66 -8.06
N GLY A 88 10.96 -3.23 -8.28
CA GLY A 88 9.72 -2.45 -8.42
C GLY A 88 9.36 -1.70 -7.14
N PHE A 89 9.46 -2.33 -5.96
CA PHE A 89 9.23 -1.66 -4.68
C PHE A 89 10.32 -0.63 -4.35
N THR A 90 11.57 -0.86 -4.78
CA THR A 90 12.64 0.14 -4.71
C THR A 90 12.33 1.34 -5.59
N GLY A 91 11.81 1.11 -6.80
CA GLY A 91 11.32 2.17 -7.67
C GLY A 91 10.20 2.98 -7.04
N LEU A 92 9.23 2.31 -6.41
CA LEU A 92 8.17 2.97 -5.64
C LEU A 92 8.72 3.80 -4.47
N ALA A 93 9.71 3.27 -3.74
CA ALA A 93 10.33 3.96 -2.60
C ALA A 93 11.11 5.21 -3.01
N LEU A 94 11.81 5.18 -4.15
CA LEU A 94 12.68 6.28 -4.60
C LEU A 94 11.98 7.28 -5.54
N LEU A 95 11.06 6.80 -6.37
CA LEU A 95 10.41 7.59 -7.42
C LEU A 95 8.92 7.86 -7.12
N GLY A 96 8.40 7.34 -6.00
CA GLY A 96 6.99 7.47 -5.65
C GLY A 96 6.09 6.78 -6.68
N ARG A 97 4.94 7.39 -7.00
CA ARG A 97 3.95 6.81 -7.93
C ARG A 97 4.53 6.48 -9.31
N ALA A 98 5.49 7.26 -9.79
CA ALA A 98 6.17 6.97 -11.05
C ALA A 98 6.88 5.60 -11.05
N GLY A 99 7.25 5.08 -9.88
CA GLY A 99 7.87 3.77 -9.73
C GLY A 99 6.89 2.58 -9.67
N GLU A 100 5.57 2.82 -9.54
CA GLU A 100 4.59 1.73 -9.38
C GLU A 100 4.55 0.79 -10.59
N PHE A 101 4.72 1.32 -11.79
CA PHE A 101 4.66 0.57 -13.05
C PHE A 101 5.94 -0.21 -13.36
N ILE A 102 7.05 0.06 -12.67
CA ILE A 102 8.31 -0.67 -12.87
C ILE A 102 8.12 -2.17 -12.62
N ARG A 103 7.34 -2.54 -11.59
CA ARG A 103 7.12 -3.94 -11.23
C ARG A 103 6.39 -4.73 -12.34
N PRO A 104 5.18 -4.35 -12.79
CA PRO A 104 4.51 -5.05 -13.88
C PRO A 104 5.32 -5.02 -15.18
N TYR A 105 6.05 -3.94 -15.47
CA TYR A 105 6.92 -3.84 -16.62
C TYR A 105 8.08 -4.87 -16.58
N LEU A 106 8.78 -5.00 -15.46
CA LEU A 106 9.84 -5.97 -15.31
C LEU A 106 9.34 -7.42 -15.38
N VAL A 107 8.16 -7.69 -14.83
CA VAL A 107 7.56 -9.04 -14.94
C VAL A 107 7.17 -9.31 -16.39
N ALA A 108 6.54 -8.37 -17.09
CA ALA A 108 6.21 -8.49 -18.52
C ALA A 108 7.45 -8.84 -19.36
N ARG A 109 8.52 -8.05 -19.18
CA ARG A 109 9.81 -8.27 -19.87
C ARG A 109 10.42 -9.63 -19.55
N ARG A 110 10.40 -10.05 -18.28
CA ARG A 110 11.00 -11.34 -17.83
C ARG A 110 10.20 -12.56 -18.30
N THR A 111 8.89 -12.43 -18.38
CA THR A 111 7.98 -13.51 -18.80
C THR A 111 7.66 -13.48 -20.29
N GLN A 112 8.12 -12.45 -21.01
CA GLN A 112 7.80 -12.21 -22.43
C GLN A 112 6.28 -12.19 -22.67
N LEU A 113 5.55 -11.53 -21.77
CA LEU A 113 4.12 -11.28 -21.87
C LEU A 113 3.86 -9.80 -22.17
N PRO A 114 2.72 -9.45 -22.76
CA PRO A 114 2.32 -8.05 -22.98
C PRO A 114 2.28 -7.29 -21.65
N PHE A 115 2.67 -6.02 -21.66
CA PHE A 115 2.66 -5.16 -20.46
C PHE A 115 1.23 -4.97 -19.94
N SER A 116 0.24 -4.77 -20.83
CA SER A 116 -1.20 -4.69 -20.50
C SER A 116 -1.68 -5.87 -19.65
N SER A 117 -1.26 -7.08 -20.01
CA SER A 117 -1.57 -8.29 -19.25
C SER A 117 -1.03 -8.19 -17.80
N GLN A 118 0.18 -7.68 -17.61
CA GLN A 118 0.78 -7.55 -16.27
C GLN A 118 0.20 -6.36 -15.50
N LEU A 119 -0.22 -5.32 -16.19
CA LEU A 119 -0.96 -4.21 -15.59
C LEU A 119 -2.32 -4.67 -15.09
N ALA A 120 -3.03 -5.52 -15.85
CA ALA A 120 -4.27 -6.14 -15.38
C ALA A 120 -4.05 -7.01 -14.13
N VAL A 121 -3.00 -7.82 -14.11
CA VAL A 121 -2.60 -8.59 -12.90
C VAL A 121 -2.32 -7.67 -11.72
N TRP A 122 -1.61 -6.56 -11.94
CA TRP A 122 -1.34 -5.57 -10.90
C TRP A 122 -2.63 -4.94 -10.34
N ALA A 123 -3.60 -4.62 -11.20
CA ALA A 123 -4.89 -4.07 -10.77
C ALA A 123 -5.69 -5.09 -9.93
N VAL A 124 -5.74 -6.35 -10.37
CA VAL A 124 -6.39 -7.43 -9.62
C VAL A 124 -5.68 -7.66 -8.28
N GLU A 125 -4.34 -7.62 -8.26
CA GLU A 125 -3.55 -7.70 -7.04
C GLU A 125 -3.96 -6.64 -6.02
N ARG A 126 -4.19 -5.38 -6.44
CA ARG A 126 -4.66 -4.30 -5.56
C ARG A 126 -6.01 -4.63 -4.92
N THR A 127 -6.92 -5.25 -5.67
CA THR A 127 -8.22 -5.67 -5.13
C THR A 127 -8.05 -6.72 -4.02
N PHE A 128 -7.19 -7.72 -4.24
CA PHE A 128 -6.87 -8.71 -3.20
C PHE A 128 -6.18 -8.07 -1.99
N ASP A 129 -5.28 -7.11 -2.19
CA ASP A 129 -4.61 -6.40 -1.09
C ASP A 129 -5.62 -5.63 -0.22
N VAL A 130 -6.50 -4.84 -0.85
CA VAL A 130 -7.53 -4.08 -0.13
C VAL A 130 -8.49 -5.01 0.61
N GLY A 131 -8.97 -6.08 -0.05
CA GLY A 131 -9.87 -7.05 0.57
C GLY A 131 -9.23 -7.79 1.74
N ALA A 132 -8.00 -8.27 1.58
CA ALA A 132 -7.29 -8.98 2.64
C ALA A 132 -7.00 -8.08 3.85
N PHE A 133 -6.58 -6.84 3.61
CA PHE A 133 -6.31 -5.89 4.67
C PHE A 133 -7.61 -5.50 5.40
N ALA A 134 -8.70 -5.28 4.66
CA ALA A 134 -10.01 -4.99 5.25
C ALA A 134 -10.51 -6.15 6.12
N VAL A 135 -10.34 -7.40 5.69
CA VAL A 135 -10.67 -8.59 6.51
C VAL A 135 -9.86 -8.62 7.80
N LEU A 136 -8.54 -8.35 7.73
CA LEU A 136 -7.69 -8.32 8.91
C LEU A 136 -8.08 -7.20 9.89
N ILE A 137 -8.42 -6.00 9.39
CA ILE A 137 -8.92 -4.91 10.24
C ILE A 137 -10.24 -5.29 10.90
N VAL A 138 -11.18 -5.87 10.15
CA VAL A 138 -12.46 -6.33 10.70
C VAL A 138 -12.23 -7.34 11.80
N LEU A 139 -11.39 -8.36 11.56
CA LEU A 139 -11.04 -9.34 12.56
C LEU A 139 -10.40 -8.69 13.80
N ALA A 140 -9.48 -7.74 13.58
CA ALA A 140 -8.81 -7.03 14.67
C ALA A 140 -9.80 -6.22 15.52
N ILE A 141 -10.77 -5.54 14.92
CA ILE A 141 -11.74 -4.69 15.63
C ILE A 141 -12.73 -5.55 16.43
N PHE A 142 -13.12 -6.71 15.91
CA PHE A 142 -14.08 -7.59 16.58
C PHE A 142 -13.45 -8.58 17.57
N LEU A 143 -12.13 -8.68 17.63
CA LEU A 143 -11.43 -9.43 18.67
C LEU A 143 -11.55 -8.68 20.03
N PRO A 144 -12.13 -9.29 21.08
CA PRO A 144 -12.36 -8.60 22.36
C PRO A 144 -11.10 -8.01 22.98
N SER A 145 -9.95 -8.67 22.81
CA SER A 145 -8.66 -8.24 23.35
C SER A 145 -8.05 -7.03 22.62
N ALA A 146 -8.49 -6.73 21.40
CA ALA A 146 -7.84 -5.74 20.56
C ALA A 146 -8.14 -4.30 20.99
N LEU A 147 -9.37 -4.06 21.43
CA LEU A 147 -9.87 -2.71 21.70
C LEU A 147 -9.91 -2.37 23.20
N GLN A 148 -9.89 -3.38 24.09
CA GLN A 148 -9.93 -3.16 25.53
C GLN A 148 -8.68 -2.50 26.09
N SER A 149 -7.55 -2.60 25.39
CA SER A 149 -6.26 -2.02 25.77
C SER A 149 -6.01 -0.63 25.20
N ILE A 150 -6.96 -0.06 24.43
CA ILE A 150 -6.82 1.31 23.93
C ILE A 150 -7.14 2.28 25.06
N PRO A 151 -6.23 3.24 25.38
CA PRO A 151 -6.38 4.14 26.54
C PRO A 151 -7.66 4.99 26.49
N HIS A 152 -8.17 5.28 25.33
CA HIS A 152 -9.29 6.18 25.10
C HIS A 152 -10.58 5.45 24.68
N PRO A 153 -11.59 5.32 25.57
CA PRO A 153 -12.83 4.58 25.25
C PRO A 153 -13.67 5.19 24.12
N GLU A 154 -13.51 6.49 23.82
CA GLU A 154 -14.16 7.15 22.69
C GLU A 154 -13.67 6.61 21.35
N TYR A 155 -12.41 6.23 21.23
CA TYR A 155 -11.88 5.58 20.02
C TYR A 155 -12.44 4.18 19.85
N TYR A 156 -12.69 3.44 20.93
CA TYR A 156 -13.33 2.12 20.88
C TYR A 156 -14.65 2.16 20.11
N ARG A 157 -15.54 3.08 20.44
CA ARG A 157 -16.83 3.20 19.74
C ARG A 157 -16.65 3.58 18.27
N ARG A 158 -15.78 4.56 17.99
CA ARG A 158 -15.50 5.00 16.61
C ARG A 158 -14.91 3.88 15.76
N PHE A 159 -13.96 3.11 16.29
CA PHE A 159 -13.37 1.97 15.58
C PHE A 159 -14.37 0.85 15.36
N ARG A 160 -15.22 0.56 16.34
CA ARG A 160 -16.28 -0.44 16.21
C ARG A 160 -17.30 -0.04 15.14
N ASP A 161 -17.76 1.20 15.13
CA ASP A 161 -18.74 1.70 14.16
C ASP A 161 -18.12 1.76 12.75
N ALA A 162 -16.88 2.20 12.62
CA ALA A 162 -16.11 2.13 11.37
C ALA A 162 -15.88 0.68 10.91
N GLY A 163 -15.59 -0.23 11.84
CA GLY A 163 -15.44 -1.67 11.58
C GLY A 163 -16.72 -2.31 11.07
N PHE A 164 -17.87 -1.92 11.62
CA PHE A 164 -19.16 -2.39 11.13
C PHE A 164 -19.42 -1.93 9.69
N LEU A 165 -19.20 -0.65 9.39
CA LEU A 165 -19.32 -0.12 8.02
C LEU A 165 -18.33 -0.79 7.07
N LEU A 166 -17.09 -1.01 7.51
CA LEU A 166 -16.07 -1.72 6.73
C LEU A 166 -16.50 -3.17 6.45
N THR A 167 -17.08 -3.87 7.44
CA THR A 167 -17.60 -5.23 7.29
C THR A 167 -18.68 -5.29 6.23
N LEU A 168 -19.64 -4.34 6.27
CA LEU A 168 -20.68 -4.23 5.25
C LEU A 168 -20.07 -3.95 3.87
N GLY A 169 -19.07 -3.05 3.79
CA GLY A 169 -18.35 -2.75 2.55
C GLY A 169 -17.62 -3.97 1.98
N VAL A 170 -16.92 -4.73 2.82
CA VAL A 170 -16.22 -5.97 2.42
C VAL A 170 -17.21 -7.03 1.96
N ALA A 171 -18.32 -7.22 2.69
CA ALA A 171 -19.38 -8.16 2.31
C ALA A 171 -20.00 -7.76 0.96
N ALA A 172 -20.34 -6.47 0.79
CA ALA A 172 -20.88 -5.96 -0.46
C ALA A 172 -19.89 -6.12 -1.63
N ALA A 173 -18.61 -5.84 -1.41
CA ALA A 173 -17.57 -6.03 -2.41
C ALA A 173 -17.39 -7.52 -2.78
N ALA A 174 -17.43 -8.43 -1.82
CA ALA A 174 -17.36 -9.85 -2.06
C ALA A 174 -18.57 -10.36 -2.87
N VAL A 175 -19.79 -9.94 -2.50
CA VAL A 175 -21.01 -10.24 -3.26
C VAL A 175 -20.91 -9.65 -4.67
N GLY A 176 -20.50 -8.40 -4.80
CA GLY A 176 -20.28 -7.73 -6.09
C GLY A 176 -19.28 -8.48 -6.98
N ALA A 177 -18.16 -8.93 -6.41
CA ALA A 177 -17.17 -9.72 -7.14
C ALA A 177 -17.74 -11.06 -7.64
N VAL A 178 -18.53 -11.76 -6.80
CA VAL A 178 -19.20 -13.00 -7.20
C VAL A 178 -20.24 -12.74 -8.30
N LEU A 179 -21.03 -11.66 -8.18
CA LEU A 179 -22.00 -11.28 -9.21
C LEU A 179 -21.33 -10.93 -10.53
N ILE A 180 -20.25 -10.14 -10.49
CA ILE A 180 -19.48 -9.75 -11.69
C ILE A 180 -18.82 -10.98 -12.33
N SER A 181 -18.29 -11.92 -11.53
CA SER A 181 -17.70 -13.15 -12.08
C SER A 181 -18.73 -14.05 -12.78
N ARG A 182 -19.99 -14.04 -12.32
CA ARG A 182 -21.07 -14.87 -12.89
C ARG A 182 -21.86 -14.18 -14.01
N SER A 183 -22.02 -12.87 -13.90
CA SER A 183 -22.95 -12.10 -14.75
C SER A 183 -22.36 -10.77 -15.21
N GLY A 184 -21.03 -10.67 -15.37
CA GLY A 184 -20.33 -9.41 -15.64
C GLY A 184 -20.81 -8.69 -16.90
N GLU A 185 -21.13 -9.43 -17.97
CA GLU A 185 -21.65 -8.83 -19.20
C GLU A 185 -23.05 -8.24 -19.00
N ALA A 186 -23.95 -8.94 -18.33
CA ALA A 186 -25.29 -8.44 -18.02
C ALA A 186 -25.25 -7.19 -17.14
N ILE A 187 -24.32 -7.17 -16.15
CA ILE A 187 -24.12 -6.02 -15.26
C ILE A 187 -23.54 -4.84 -16.06
N ALA A 188 -22.56 -5.08 -16.93
CA ALA A 188 -21.98 -4.05 -17.77
C ALA A 188 -23.02 -3.41 -18.71
N GLN A 189 -23.85 -4.23 -19.36
CA GLN A 189 -24.96 -3.74 -20.21
C GLN A 189 -25.99 -2.95 -19.39
N TRP A 190 -26.34 -3.42 -18.19
CA TRP A 190 -27.26 -2.70 -17.31
C TRP A 190 -26.70 -1.34 -16.89
N ILE A 191 -25.41 -1.26 -16.54
CA ILE A 191 -24.70 0.00 -16.23
C ILE A 191 -24.73 0.94 -17.44
N GLU A 192 -24.39 0.42 -18.61
CA GLU A 192 -24.33 1.19 -19.86
C GLU A 192 -25.72 1.78 -20.18
N ASN A 193 -26.77 0.97 -20.09
CA ASN A 193 -28.14 1.41 -20.34
C ASN A 193 -28.67 2.44 -19.34
N ARG A 194 -28.34 2.27 -18.05
CA ARG A 194 -28.83 3.19 -17.00
C ARG A 194 -28.05 4.49 -16.91
N LEU A 195 -26.73 4.45 -17.11
CA LEU A 195 -25.87 5.63 -16.96
C LEU A 195 -25.65 6.39 -18.27
N SER A 196 -26.03 5.81 -19.43
CA SER A 196 -25.99 6.52 -20.72
C SER A 196 -26.87 7.78 -20.72
N HIS A 197 -27.96 7.78 -19.94
CA HIS A 197 -28.85 8.94 -19.78
C HIS A 197 -28.20 10.09 -18.96
N LEU A 198 -27.23 9.79 -18.10
CA LEU A 198 -26.53 10.80 -17.28
C LEU A 198 -25.25 11.32 -17.97
N SER A 199 -24.49 10.44 -18.61
CA SER A 199 -23.31 10.74 -19.42
C SER A 199 -22.92 9.50 -20.22
N SER A 200 -23.00 9.58 -21.55
CA SER A 200 -22.66 8.46 -22.44
C SER A 200 -21.21 7.98 -22.26
N GLY A 201 -20.28 8.88 -22.00
CA GLY A 201 -18.86 8.54 -21.80
C GLY A 201 -18.55 7.90 -20.43
N PHE A 202 -19.28 8.26 -19.39
CA PHE A 202 -19.05 7.71 -18.05
C PHE A 202 -19.63 6.30 -17.91
N GLY A 203 -20.85 6.08 -18.39
CA GLY A 203 -21.49 4.77 -18.38
C GLY A 203 -20.69 3.73 -19.16
N HIS A 204 -20.21 4.09 -20.36
CA HIS A 204 -19.39 3.19 -21.18
C HIS A 204 -18.04 2.84 -20.51
N ARG A 205 -17.32 3.82 -19.93
CA ARG A 205 -16.05 3.56 -19.23
C ARG A 205 -16.24 2.66 -18.00
N LEU A 206 -17.31 2.85 -17.25
CA LEU A 206 -17.61 2.03 -16.09
C LEU A 206 -17.99 0.61 -16.49
N ALA A 207 -18.82 0.45 -17.50
CA ALA A 207 -19.20 -0.85 -18.05
C ALA A 207 -17.97 -1.61 -18.59
N GLN A 208 -17.07 -0.93 -19.28
CA GLN A 208 -15.81 -1.51 -19.74
C GLN A 208 -14.96 -2.00 -18.58
N LYS A 209 -14.80 -1.21 -17.51
CA LYS A 209 -14.05 -1.63 -16.32
C LYS A 209 -14.68 -2.86 -15.63
N VAL A 210 -16.01 -2.97 -15.62
CA VAL A 210 -16.72 -4.14 -15.07
C VAL A 210 -16.44 -5.38 -15.93
N ARG A 211 -16.43 -5.24 -17.28
CA ARG A 211 -16.05 -6.33 -18.18
C ARG A 211 -14.60 -6.77 -17.98
N GLU A 212 -13.66 -5.81 -17.94
CA GLU A 212 -12.23 -6.09 -17.69
C GLU A 212 -12.01 -6.79 -16.35
N PHE A 213 -12.67 -6.34 -15.30
CA PHE A 213 -12.61 -6.96 -13.99
C PHE A 213 -13.20 -8.38 -13.98
N GLY A 214 -14.35 -8.57 -14.63
CA GLY A 214 -14.98 -9.89 -14.80
C GLY A 214 -14.09 -10.86 -15.58
N MET A 215 -13.47 -10.39 -16.67
CA MET A 215 -12.50 -11.19 -17.43
C MET A 215 -11.27 -11.55 -16.59
N GLY A 216 -10.77 -10.62 -15.77
CA GLY A 216 -9.67 -10.86 -14.84
C GLY A 216 -9.99 -11.94 -13.81
N LEU A 217 -11.20 -11.90 -13.23
CA LEU A 217 -11.68 -12.93 -12.31
C LEU A 217 -11.89 -14.28 -13.01
N ASN A 218 -12.45 -14.28 -14.22
CA ASN A 218 -12.69 -15.49 -15.00
C ASN A 218 -11.40 -16.13 -15.55
N THR A 219 -10.30 -15.39 -15.66
CA THR A 219 -8.99 -15.95 -16.01
C THR A 219 -8.48 -16.90 -14.91
N ILE A 220 -8.98 -16.75 -13.68
CA ILE A 220 -8.66 -17.64 -12.57
C ILE A 220 -9.77 -18.70 -12.45
N HIS A 221 -9.86 -19.60 -13.43
CA HIS A 221 -10.89 -20.64 -13.51
C HIS A 221 -10.90 -21.64 -12.35
N ASN A 222 -9.85 -21.70 -11.54
CA ASN A 222 -9.75 -22.68 -10.46
C ASN A 222 -10.07 -22.03 -9.10
N PRO A 223 -11.14 -22.47 -8.40
CA PRO A 223 -11.47 -21.94 -7.08
C PRO A 223 -10.36 -22.10 -6.05
N TRP A 224 -9.53 -23.12 -6.17
CA TRP A 224 -8.34 -23.29 -5.35
C TRP A 224 -7.29 -22.18 -5.56
N SER A 225 -7.15 -21.69 -6.79
CA SER A 225 -6.25 -20.56 -7.07
C SER A 225 -6.77 -19.27 -6.43
N LEU A 226 -8.08 -19.01 -6.46
CA LEU A 226 -8.70 -17.89 -5.76
C LEU A 226 -8.49 -17.97 -4.24
N LEU A 227 -8.71 -19.16 -3.66
CA LEU A 227 -8.47 -19.39 -2.23
C LEU A 227 -7.00 -19.12 -1.87
N TRP A 228 -6.05 -19.66 -2.63
CA TRP A 228 -4.64 -19.43 -2.38
C TRP A 228 -4.24 -17.95 -2.54
N LEU A 229 -4.81 -17.24 -3.52
CA LEU A 229 -4.57 -15.79 -3.68
C LEU A 229 -5.10 -15.00 -2.48
N ALA A 230 -6.29 -15.34 -1.98
CA ALA A 230 -6.85 -14.72 -0.78
C ALA A 230 -5.98 -15.01 0.47
N LEU A 231 -5.62 -16.29 0.71
CA LEU A 231 -4.81 -16.70 1.85
C LEU A 231 -3.42 -16.06 1.81
N LEU A 232 -2.78 -16.03 0.64
CA LEU A 232 -1.48 -15.37 0.48
C LEU A 232 -1.58 -13.86 0.72
N SER A 233 -2.67 -13.22 0.25
CA SER A 233 -2.86 -11.79 0.48
C SER A 233 -3.06 -11.49 1.97
N ILE A 234 -3.86 -12.28 2.69
CA ILE A 234 -3.99 -12.20 4.14
C ILE A 234 -2.64 -12.43 4.81
N GLY A 235 -1.91 -13.48 4.40
CA GLY A 235 -0.59 -13.80 4.94
C GLY A 235 0.44 -12.68 4.73
N ILE A 236 0.47 -12.04 3.56
CA ILE A 236 1.35 -10.89 3.27
C ILE A 236 1.10 -9.75 4.23
N TRP A 237 -0.16 -9.37 4.45
CA TRP A 237 -0.52 -8.27 5.34
C TRP A 237 -0.29 -8.62 6.80
N TYR A 238 -0.56 -9.88 7.20
CA TYR A 238 -0.27 -10.37 8.54
C TYR A 238 1.23 -10.38 8.84
N VAL A 239 2.06 -10.88 7.93
CA VAL A 239 3.53 -10.84 8.05
C VAL A 239 4.03 -9.39 8.11
N THR A 240 3.40 -8.48 7.37
CA THR A 240 3.72 -7.04 7.48
C THR A 240 3.35 -6.49 8.86
N ALA A 241 2.21 -6.89 9.44
CA ALA A 241 1.84 -6.51 10.79
C ALA A 241 2.80 -7.06 11.86
N LEU A 242 3.31 -8.30 11.67
CA LEU A 242 4.38 -8.85 12.53
C LEU A 242 5.68 -8.04 12.39
N ALA A 243 6.02 -7.53 11.20
CA ALA A 243 7.16 -6.64 11.03
C ALA A 243 6.97 -5.32 11.79
N TYR A 244 5.75 -4.76 11.80
CA TYR A 244 5.41 -3.61 12.63
C TYR A 244 5.59 -3.92 14.12
N GLN A 245 5.16 -5.11 14.57
CA GLN A 245 5.30 -5.55 15.97
C GLN A 245 6.77 -5.66 16.38
N GLU A 246 7.60 -6.28 15.56
CA GLU A 246 9.03 -6.37 15.83
C GLU A 246 9.67 -4.99 15.97
N VAL A 247 9.29 -4.03 15.11
CA VAL A 247 9.82 -2.66 15.19
C VAL A 247 9.35 -1.95 16.45
N THR A 248 8.07 -2.04 16.83
CA THR A 248 7.58 -1.39 18.06
C THR A 248 8.20 -2.02 19.31
N HIS A 249 8.29 -3.33 19.37
CA HIS A 249 8.92 -4.06 20.49
C HIS A 249 10.44 -3.87 20.59
N SER A 250 11.08 -3.38 19.52
CA SER A 250 12.53 -3.10 19.54
C SER A 250 12.93 -2.05 20.57
N TYR A 251 12.00 -1.19 20.97
CA TYR A 251 12.24 -0.15 21.97
C TYR A 251 12.26 -0.69 23.41
N GLY A 252 11.63 -1.85 23.69
CA GLY A 252 11.55 -2.45 25.03
C GLY A 252 10.84 -1.55 26.04
N VAL A 253 9.87 -0.75 25.58
CA VAL A 253 9.08 0.19 26.39
C VAL A 253 7.62 -0.25 26.34
N GLU A 254 6.96 -0.34 27.48
CA GLU A 254 5.57 -0.80 27.63
C GLU A 254 4.60 -0.07 26.68
N ALA A 255 4.76 1.25 26.52
CA ALA A 255 3.94 2.06 25.60
C ALA A 255 4.02 1.63 24.13
N LEU A 256 5.02 0.86 23.72
CA LEU A 256 5.22 0.32 22.36
C LEU A 256 5.07 -1.20 22.29
N GLU A 257 4.69 -1.88 23.38
CA GLU A 257 4.29 -3.30 23.38
C GLU A 257 2.86 -3.46 22.86
N ILE A 258 2.66 -2.98 21.63
CA ILE A 258 1.35 -2.91 20.97
C ILE A 258 1.05 -4.29 20.34
N PRO A 259 -0.12 -4.91 20.61
CA PRO A 259 -0.50 -6.18 20.01
C PRO A 259 -0.80 -6.04 18.51
N VAL A 260 -0.61 -7.13 17.75
CA VAL A 260 -0.80 -7.15 16.26
C VAL A 260 -2.16 -6.60 15.85
N SER A 261 -3.21 -6.88 16.59
CA SER A 261 -4.56 -6.38 16.32
C SER A 261 -4.64 -4.85 16.30
N GLN A 262 -3.97 -4.19 17.23
CA GLN A 262 -3.90 -2.72 17.28
C GLN A 262 -2.93 -2.16 16.24
N LEU A 263 -1.85 -2.88 15.92
CA LEU A 263 -0.94 -2.50 14.84
C LEU A 263 -1.60 -2.52 13.46
N LEU A 264 -2.61 -3.38 13.24
CA LEU A 264 -3.42 -3.33 12.03
C LEU A 264 -4.20 -2.01 11.91
N ILE A 265 -4.66 -1.44 13.03
CA ILE A 265 -5.30 -0.11 13.06
C ILE A 265 -4.27 0.98 12.72
N LEU A 266 -3.07 0.90 13.33
CA LEU A 266 -1.96 1.80 13.03
C LEU A 266 -1.56 1.75 11.54
N MET A 267 -1.49 0.55 10.97
CA MET A 267 -1.23 0.35 9.53
C MET A 267 -2.34 0.96 8.68
N GLY A 268 -3.61 0.82 9.08
CA GLY A 268 -4.75 1.44 8.42
C GLY A 268 -4.66 2.95 8.38
N ALA A 269 -4.30 3.57 9.50
CA ALA A 269 -4.05 5.01 9.59
C ALA A 269 -2.88 5.44 8.69
N SER A 270 -1.78 4.68 8.69
CA SER A 270 -0.63 4.89 7.81
C SER A 270 -1.02 4.83 6.33
N MET A 271 -1.83 3.84 5.94
CA MET A 271 -2.33 3.71 4.56
C MET A 271 -3.25 4.87 4.17
N ALA A 272 -4.18 5.27 5.04
CA ALA A 272 -5.02 6.44 4.81
C ALA A 272 -4.19 7.71 4.66
N GLY A 273 -3.19 7.89 5.51
CA GLY A 273 -2.24 9.00 5.42
C GLY A 273 -1.42 9.02 4.13
N SER A 274 -1.12 7.85 3.56
CA SER A 274 -0.38 7.75 2.29
C SER A 274 -1.14 8.31 1.08
N MET A 275 -2.47 8.46 1.19
CA MET A 275 -3.28 9.13 0.16
C MET A 275 -2.98 10.64 0.11
N LEU A 276 -2.56 11.22 1.23
CA LEU A 276 -2.14 12.61 1.32
C LEU A 276 -0.67 12.70 0.91
N GLN A 277 -0.42 13.11 -0.32
CA GLN A 277 0.94 13.31 -0.83
C GLN A 277 1.53 14.61 -0.30
N LEU A 278 2.08 14.57 0.90
CA LEU A 278 2.82 15.70 1.45
C LEU A 278 4.28 15.65 0.94
N PRO A 279 4.83 16.78 0.51
CA PRO A 279 6.22 16.86 0.07
C PRO A 279 7.17 16.84 1.27
N ALA A 280 7.34 15.65 1.87
CA ALA A 280 8.27 15.43 2.98
C ALA A 280 8.78 13.99 2.97
N VAL A 281 9.92 13.76 3.58
CA VAL A 281 10.46 12.41 3.79
C VAL A 281 9.45 11.60 4.60
N GLY A 282 8.95 10.49 4.03
CA GLY A 282 7.89 9.66 4.62
C GLY A 282 6.45 10.14 4.38
N GLY A 283 6.24 11.39 4.02
CA GLY A 283 4.95 11.95 3.62
C GLY A 283 3.82 11.76 4.64
N GLY A 284 2.57 11.77 4.15
CA GLY A 284 1.37 11.66 4.97
C GLY A 284 1.26 10.32 5.74
N SER A 285 1.81 9.24 5.22
CA SER A 285 1.87 7.93 5.89
C SER A 285 2.63 7.99 7.23
N GLN A 286 3.82 8.59 7.23
CA GLN A 286 4.63 8.73 8.43
C GLN A 286 3.97 9.66 9.46
N MET A 287 3.41 10.79 9.01
CA MET A 287 2.69 11.71 9.88
C MET A 287 1.46 11.06 10.52
N ALA A 288 0.68 10.29 9.75
CA ALA A 288 -0.47 9.57 10.27
C ALA A 288 -0.06 8.49 11.29
N THR A 289 1.05 7.80 11.04
CA THR A 289 1.60 6.82 11.99
C THR A 289 1.98 7.48 13.31
N ILE A 290 2.75 8.58 13.27
CA ILE A 290 3.18 9.33 14.46
C ILE A 290 1.97 9.89 15.21
N ALA A 291 1.02 10.51 14.49
CA ALA A 291 -0.19 11.07 15.10
C ALA A 291 -1.04 9.97 15.76
N THR A 292 -1.16 8.79 15.15
CA THR A 292 -1.91 7.67 15.73
C THR A 292 -1.22 7.11 16.96
N LEU A 293 0.11 6.94 16.93
CA LEU A 293 0.87 6.53 18.10
C LEU A 293 0.67 7.50 19.27
N SER A 294 0.73 8.80 19.02
CA SER A 294 0.60 9.80 20.09
C SER A 294 -0.83 9.99 20.56
N SER A 295 -1.83 10.03 19.66
CA SER A 295 -3.19 10.42 20.02
C SER A 295 -4.11 9.24 20.36
N VAL A 296 -3.83 8.04 19.85
CA VAL A 296 -4.65 6.84 20.09
C VAL A 296 -4.02 5.92 21.12
N PHE A 297 -2.69 5.78 21.09
CA PHE A 297 -1.95 4.88 21.98
C PHE A 297 -1.19 5.60 23.08
N ASP A 298 -1.36 6.91 23.26
CA ASP A 298 -0.73 7.74 24.30
C ASP A 298 0.81 7.61 24.35
N VAL A 299 1.43 7.29 23.22
CA VAL A 299 2.89 7.23 23.11
C VAL A 299 3.48 8.63 23.17
N PRO A 300 4.48 8.91 24.03
CA PRO A 300 5.13 10.22 24.09
C PRO A 300 5.59 10.69 22.70
N PRO A 301 5.48 12.00 22.36
CA PRO A 301 5.71 12.52 21.00
C PRO A 301 7.09 12.17 20.42
N GLU A 302 8.14 12.23 21.23
CA GLU A 302 9.52 11.92 20.80
C GLU A 302 9.68 10.42 20.48
N LEU A 303 9.04 9.56 21.29
CA LEU A 303 9.04 8.12 21.11
C LEU A 303 8.18 7.75 19.88
N ALA A 304 7.01 8.37 19.73
CA ALA A 304 6.14 8.19 18.57
C ALA A 304 6.83 8.61 17.27
N ALA A 305 7.54 9.74 17.28
CA ALA A 305 8.31 10.21 16.12
C ALA A 305 9.45 9.25 15.77
N SER A 306 10.24 8.82 16.77
CA SER A 306 11.32 7.84 16.59
C SER A 306 10.77 6.53 16.02
N CYS A 307 9.70 5.98 16.62
CA CYS A 307 9.07 4.74 16.18
C CYS A 307 8.47 4.86 14.77
N GLY A 308 7.76 5.95 14.47
CA GLY A 308 7.18 6.19 13.15
C GLY A 308 8.24 6.29 12.04
N ILE A 309 9.37 6.93 12.32
CA ILE A 309 10.51 6.99 11.39
C ILE A 309 11.12 5.59 11.20
N LEU A 310 11.33 4.85 12.27
CA LEU A 310 11.90 3.50 12.20
C LEU A 310 10.96 2.53 11.47
N LEU A 311 9.65 2.60 11.71
CA LEU A 311 8.65 1.84 10.99
C LEU A 311 8.73 2.11 9.48
N TRP A 312 8.80 3.37 9.08
CA TRP A 312 8.96 3.74 7.68
C TRP A 312 10.27 3.21 7.08
N LEU A 313 11.38 3.35 7.80
CA LEU A 313 12.69 2.85 7.37
C LEU A 313 12.67 1.32 7.15
N VAL A 314 12.11 0.56 8.08
CA VAL A 314 12.09 -0.91 8.02
C VAL A 314 11.07 -1.41 6.98
N THR A 315 9.86 -0.85 6.97
CA THR A 315 8.79 -1.42 6.13
C THR A 315 8.80 -0.91 4.69
N PHE A 316 9.39 0.25 4.44
CA PHE A 316 9.39 0.90 3.14
C PHE A 316 10.78 1.11 2.56
N ALA A 317 11.73 1.63 3.34
CA ALA A 317 13.08 1.96 2.83
C ALA A 317 14.04 0.77 2.83
N ALA A 318 13.84 -0.24 3.66
CA ALA A 318 14.76 -1.38 3.78
C ALA A 318 14.92 -2.21 2.49
N VAL A 319 13.96 -2.15 1.56
CA VAL A 319 14.08 -2.80 0.24
C VAL A 319 15.11 -2.13 -0.66
N VAL A 320 15.39 -0.84 -0.46
CA VAL A 320 16.20 -0.01 -1.36
C VAL A 320 17.62 -0.56 -1.58
N PRO A 321 18.39 -0.90 -0.55
CA PRO A 321 19.76 -1.40 -0.76
C PRO A 321 19.81 -2.65 -1.63
N LEU A 322 18.97 -3.64 -1.32
CA LEU A 322 18.95 -4.91 -2.06
C LEU A 322 18.35 -4.73 -3.46
N GLY A 323 17.30 -3.91 -3.59
CA GLY A 323 16.70 -3.63 -4.89
C GLY A 323 17.63 -2.87 -5.82
N LEU A 324 18.45 -1.92 -5.32
CA LEU A 324 19.49 -1.25 -6.09
C LEU A 324 20.60 -2.23 -6.51
N ALA A 325 21.04 -3.10 -5.59
CA ALA A 325 22.03 -4.13 -5.90
C ALA A 325 21.53 -5.08 -7.01
N LEU A 326 20.26 -5.52 -6.93
CA LEU A 326 19.64 -6.36 -7.96
C LEU A 326 19.49 -5.60 -9.29
N ALA A 327 19.07 -4.33 -9.27
CA ALA A 327 18.98 -3.51 -10.47
C ALA A 327 20.34 -3.34 -11.13
N HIS A 328 21.39 -3.07 -10.34
CA HIS A 328 22.76 -2.97 -10.84
C HIS A 328 23.25 -4.29 -11.45
N HIS A 329 23.01 -5.41 -10.78
CA HIS A 329 23.38 -6.74 -11.29
C HIS A 329 22.69 -7.06 -12.64
N GLU A 330 21.42 -6.66 -12.79
CA GLU A 330 20.66 -6.82 -14.04
C GLU A 330 20.94 -5.69 -15.05
N ARG A 331 21.89 -4.79 -14.79
CA ARG A 331 22.24 -3.62 -15.62
C ARG A 331 21.04 -2.72 -15.95
N LEU A 332 20.14 -2.55 -14.98
CA LEU A 332 18.92 -1.77 -15.12
C LEU A 332 19.09 -0.40 -14.47
N SER A 333 18.60 0.64 -15.15
CA SER A 333 18.47 1.99 -14.59
C SER A 333 17.03 2.24 -14.17
N LEU A 334 16.79 2.51 -12.89
CA LEU A 334 15.44 2.77 -12.37
C LEU A 334 14.76 3.95 -13.08
N ARG A 335 15.52 5.01 -13.38
CA ARG A 335 15.01 6.19 -14.09
C ARG A 335 14.58 5.84 -15.51
N LYS A 336 15.36 5.02 -16.21
CA LYS A 336 15.03 4.54 -17.55
C LYS A 336 13.83 3.58 -17.53
N LEU A 337 13.78 2.67 -16.56
CA LEU A 337 12.66 1.76 -16.37
C LEU A 337 11.35 2.50 -16.08
N SER A 338 11.39 3.55 -15.26
CA SER A 338 10.21 4.38 -14.99
C SER A 338 9.71 5.06 -16.27
N ALA A 339 10.61 5.64 -17.07
CA ALA A 339 10.24 6.25 -18.34
C ALA A 339 9.68 5.23 -19.34
N GLU A 340 10.33 4.07 -19.49
CA GLU A 340 9.88 3.00 -20.37
C GLU A 340 8.52 2.41 -19.94
N SER A 341 8.28 2.27 -18.64
CA SER A 341 7.00 1.76 -18.12
C SER A 341 5.84 2.73 -18.36
N HIS A 342 6.07 4.04 -18.22
CA HIS A 342 5.07 5.06 -18.56
C HIS A 342 4.79 5.13 -20.07
N GLN A 343 5.82 5.06 -20.90
CA GLN A 343 5.62 5.01 -22.36
C GLN A 343 4.85 3.76 -22.79
N ALA A 344 5.09 2.62 -22.16
CA ALA A 344 4.34 1.40 -22.42
C ALA A 344 2.87 1.54 -22.01
N GLU A 345 2.60 2.18 -20.88
CA GLU A 345 1.24 2.49 -20.40
C GLU A 345 0.51 3.42 -21.37
N GLU A 346 1.13 4.51 -21.78
CA GLU A 346 0.54 5.49 -22.73
C GLU A 346 0.21 4.86 -24.09
N LYS A 347 1.10 4.03 -24.64
CA LYS A 347 0.87 3.33 -25.91
C LYS A 347 -0.31 2.36 -25.84
N GLU A 348 -0.49 1.68 -24.71
CA GLU A 348 -1.57 0.70 -24.55
C GLU A 348 -2.91 1.36 -24.21
N MET A 349 -2.91 2.55 -23.57
CA MET A 349 -4.13 3.32 -23.31
C MET A 349 -4.60 4.16 -24.51
N GLY A 350 -3.95 4.06 -25.69
CA GLY A 350 -4.35 4.74 -26.91
C GLY A 350 -3.95 6.23 -26.96
N GLY A 351 -2.90 6.62 -26.27
CA GLY A 351 -2.29 7.94 -26.40
C GLY A 351 -1.68 8.14 -27.80
N PRO A 352 -1.68 9.38 -28.34
CA PRO A 352 -1.04 9.66 -29.62
C PRO A 352 0.46 9.32 -29.53
N PRO A 353 1.08 8.78 -30.60
CA PRO A 353 2.51 8.56 -30.62
C PRO A 353 3.23 9.90 -30.41
N ALA A 354 4.18 9.94 -29.48
CA ALA A 354 4.98 11.13 -29.20
C ALA A 354 5.87 11.53 -30.37
#